data_cbe84242fa1d1489838b405575c57b21
#
_entry.id   cbe84242fa1d1489838b405575c57b21
#
_cell.length_a   1.000
_cell.length_b   1.000
_cell.length_c   1.000
_cell.angle_alpha   90.00
_cell.angle_beta   90.00
_cell.angle_gamma   90.00
#
_symmetry.space_group_name_H-M   'P 1'
#
loop_
_entity.id
_entity.type
_entity.pdbx_description
1 polymer ?
#
loop_
_entity_poly.entity_id
_entity_poly.type
_entity_poly.pdbx_seq_one_letter_code
_entity_poly.pdbx_strand_id
1 'polypeptide(L)'
;MKTQVEFRSSKFPPYEGEQEQINPGLWGKRLDEYFVRKLSEKGIKTEEIIAEDWGWYIPVQNEGFRLAICCGHQDGDDDEFVCFTDPSTPVVKKFFKKIDATAQLTRLTEAMQQILSADPEIKEVVWKGPT
;
A
#
# COMPACT_ATOMS: atom_id res chain seq x y z
N MET A 1 4.62 -7.77 13.77
CA MET A 1 3.75 -6.69 13.23
C MET A 1 3.19 -7.11 11.89
N LYS A 2 1.92 -6.85 11.65
CA LYS A 2 1.27 -7.19 10.37
C LYS A 2 1.35 -5.99 9.43
N THR A 3 2.10 -6.14 8.35
CA THR A 3 2.39 -5.07 7.38
C THR A 3 1.96 -5.38 5.96
N GLN A 4 1.30 -6.52 5.77
CA GLN A 4 0.77 -6.92 4.47
C GLN A 4 -0.73 -7.19 4.60
N VAL A 5 -1.50 -6.78 3.62
CA VAL A 5 -2.94 -7.00 3.58
C VAL A 5 -3.39 -7.50 2.22
N GLU A 6 -4.28 -8.46 2.22
CA GLU A 6 -4.96 -8.97 1.03
C GLU A 6 -6.45 -8.69 1.17
N PHE A 7 -7.11 -8.34 0.08
CA PHE A 7 -8.55 -8.08 0.09
C PHE A 7 -9.14 -8.20 -1.32
N ARG A 8 -10.46 -8.15 -1.39
CA ARG A 8 -11.21 -8.13 -2.65
C ARG A 8 -12.06 -6.88 -2.74
N SER A 9 -12.09 -6.27 -3.94
CA SER A 9 -13.00 -5.18 -4.25
C SER A 9 -13.12 -4.98 -5.75
N SER A 10 -14.33 -4.73 -6.23
CA SER A 10 -14.59 -4.37 -7.62
C SER A 10 -14.42 -2.87 -7.91
N LYS A 11 -14.04 -2.08 -6.89
CA LYS A 11 -13.89 -0.62 -7.02
C LYS A 11 -12.68 -0.17 -7.82
N PHE A 12 -11.70 -1.04 -8.01
CA PHE A 12 -10.37 -0.65 -8.50
C PHE A 12 -9.99 -1.35 -9.80
N PRO A 13 -10.82 -1.24 -10.87
CA PRO A 13 -10.44 -1.80 -12.16
C PRO A 13 -9.25 -1.03 -12.76
N PRO A 14 -8.50 -1.64 -13.67
CA PRO A 14 -7.40 -0.92 -14.31
C PRO A 14 -7.90 0.26 -15.13
N TYR A 15 -7.08 1.29 -15.23
CA TYR A 15 -7.26 2.33 -16.25
C TYR A 15 -6.87 1.78 -17.62
N GLU A 16 -7.45 2.36 -18.67
CA GLU A 16 -7.02 2.04 -20.02
C GLU A 16 -5.53 2.36 -20.19
N GLY A 17 -4.75 1.38 -20.66
CA GLY A 17 -3.32 1.53 -20.87
C GLY A 17 -2.47 1.37 -19.61
N GLU A 18 -3.07 1.16 -18.45
CA GLU A 18 -2.31 1.04 -17.19
C GLU A 18 -1.35 -0.14 -17.20
N GLN A 19 -1.79 -1.29 -17.70
CA GLN A 19 -0.99 -2.50 -17.75
C GLN A 19 0.24 -2.35 -18.67
N GLU A 20 0.19 -1.43 -19.61
CA GLU A 20 1.33 -1.12 -20.49
C GLU A 20 2.42 -0.35 -19.76
N GLN A 21 2.07 0.39 -18.70
CA GLN A 21 3.03 1.12 -17.87
C GLN A 21 3.73 0.22 -16.86
N ILE A 22 3.10 -0.86 -16.46
CA ILE A 22 3.63 -1.80 -15.46
C ILE A 22 4.06 -3.08 -16.19
N ASN A 23 3.19 -4.05 -16.26
CA ASN A 23 3.35 -5.32 -16.99
C ASN A 23 1.95 -5.89 -17.24
N PRO A 24 1.77 -6.73 -18.25
CA PRO A 24 0.46 -7.34 -18.50
C PRO A 24 -0.08 -8.07 -17.26
N GLY A 25 -1.35 -7.82 -16.93
CA GLY A 25 -2.00 -8.41 -15.79
C GLY A 25 -1.77 -7.71 -14.45
N LEU A 26 -1.01 -6.61 -14.42
CA LEU A 26 -0.72 -5.87 -13.19
C LEU A 26 -1.40 -4.49 -13.23
N TRP A 27 -2.13 -4.15 -12.17
CA TRP A 27 -2.72 -2.81 -12.00
C TRP A 27 -2.93 -2.49 -10.53
N GLY A 28 -3.31 -1.25 -10.22
CA GLY A 28 -3.54 -0.81 -8.85
C GLY A 28 -3.58 0.70 -8.67
N LYS A 29 -3.54 1.45 -9.76
CA LYS A 29 -3.49 2.92 -9.67
C LYS A 29 -4.75 3.51 -9.02
N ARG A 30 -5.95 2.98 -9.34
CA ARG A 30 -7.19 3.44 -8.71
C ARG A 30 -7.19 3.19 -7.20
N LEU A 31 -6.64 2.04 -6.79
CA LEU A 31 -6.49 1.72 -5.37
C LEU A 31 -5.52 2.69 -4.70
N ASP A 32 -4.40 2.99 -5.35
CA ASP A 32 -3.42 3.94 -4.83
C ASP A 32 -4.02 5.34 -4.65
N GLU A 33 -4.74 5.82 -5.65
CA GLU A 33 -5.44 7.11 -5.58
C GLU A 33 -6.46 7.14 -4.44
N TYR A 34 -7.15 6.04 -4.22
CA TYR A 34 -8.08 5.86 -3.10
C TYR A 34 -7.34 5.99 -1.77
N PHE A 35 -6.22 5.30 -1.60
CA PHE A 35 -5.41 5.40 -0.38
C PHE A 35 -4.88 6.82 -0.17
N VAL A 36 -4.37 7.46 -1.21
CA VAL A 36 -3.86 8.84 -1.13
C VAL A 36 -4.93 9.77 -0.58
N ARG A 37 -6.13 9.70 -1.12
CA ARG A 37 -7.26 10.53 -0.68
C ARG A 37 -7.66 10.23 0.76
N LYS A 38 -7.81 8.94 1.12
CA LYS A 38 -8.24 8.53 2.45
C LYS A 38 -7.17 8.82 3.52
N LEU A 39 -5.90 8.63 3.20
CA LEU A 39 -4.81 8.97 4.09
C LEU A 39 -4.74 10.47 4.34
N SER A 40 -4.96 11.27 3.31
CA SER A 40 -5.01 12.73 3.44
C SER A 40 -6.10 13.17 4.42
N GLU A 41 -7.26 12.53 4.40
CA GLU A 41 -8.35 12.80 5.35
C GLU A 41 -7.95 12.52 6.80
N LYS A 42 -6.96 11.66 7.00
CA LYS A 42 -6.40 11.31 8.32
C LYS A 42 -5.14 12.09 8.68
N GLY A 43 -4.79 13.08 7.88
CA GLY A 43 -3.59 13.90 8.11
C GLY A 43 -2.29 13.23 7.72
N ILE A 44 -2.33 12.14 6.95
CA ILE A 44 -1.13 11.47 6.43
C ILE A 44 -0.92 11.93 4.99
N LYS A 45 0.17 12.65 4.76
CA LYS A 45 0.51 13.17 3.44
C LYS A 45 1.37 12.20 2.66
N THR A 46 1.12 12.14 1.36
CA THR A 46 1.86 11.28 0.43
C THR A 46 2.54 12.11 -0.64
N GLU A 47 3.53 11.53 -1.29
CA GLU A 47 4.18 12.09 -2.46
C GLU A 47 3.55 11.50 -3.74
N GLU A 48 4.09 11.86 -4.90
CA GLU A 48 3.58 11.37 -6.19
C GLU A 48 3.66 9.85 -6.27
N ILE A 49 2.58 9.22 -6.75
CA ILE A 49 2.51 7.77 -6.97
C ILE A 49 3.48 7.39 -8.09
N ILE A 50 4.26 6.32 -7.87
CA ILE A 50 5.29 5.86 -8.79
C ILE A 50 4.94 4.49 -9.35
N ALA A 51 5.02 4.34 -10.69
CA ALA A 51 4.86 3.04 -11.34
C ALA A 51 6.15 2.22 -11.18
N GLU A 52 6.02 0.96 -10.76
CA GLU A 52 7.10 0.00 -10.64
C GLU A 52 6.76 -1.25 -11.46
N ASP A 53 7.74 -2.09 -11.74
CA ASP A 53 7.53 -3.30 -12.56
C ASP A 53 6.49 -4.26 -11.97
N TRP A 54 6.34 -4.26 -10.65
CA TRP A 54 5.45 -5.16 -9.91
C TRP A 54 4.10 -4.53 -9.55
N GLY A 55 3.91 -3.21 -9.75
CA GLY A 55 2.70 -2.50 -9.36
C GLY A 55 2.95 -1.03 -9.09
N TRP A 56 2.32 -0.48 -8.06
CA TRP A 56 2.36 0.94 -7.74
C TRP A 56 2.92 1.19 -6.34
N TYR A 57 3.65 2.28 -6.21
CA TYR A 57 4.37 2.67 -5.00
C TYR A 57 3.88 4.05 -4.57
N ILE A 58 3.39 4.16 -3.33
CA ILE A 58 2.93 5.43 -2.75
C ILE A 58 3.93 5.85 -1.68
N PRO A 59 4.84 6.81 -1.96
CA PRO A 59 5.69 7.35 -0.91
C PRO A 59 4.85 8.12 0.10
N VAL A 60 5.10 7.89 1.38
CA VAL A 60 4.46 8.63 2.48
C VAL A 60 5.48 9.61 3.04
N GLN A 61 5.06 10.86 3.28
CA GLN A 61 5.96 11.85 3.87
C GLN A 61 6.42 11.38 5.24
N ASN A 62 7.73 11.28 5.42
CA ASN A 62 8.34 10.78 6.63
C ASN A 62 9.79 11.26 6.72
N GLU A 63 10.29 11.43 7.94
CA GLU A 63 11.67 11.79 8.18
C GLU A 63 12.48 10.60 8.68
N GLY A 64 13.75 10.54 8.31
CA GLY A 64 14.71 9.56 8.80
C GLY A 64 14.85 8.29 7.99
N PHE A 65 13.77 7.84 7.33
CA PHE A 65 13.81 6.66 6.47
C PHE A 65 12.67 6.72 5.45
N ARG A 66 12.80 5.91 4.40
CA ARG A 66 11.76 5.82 3.36
C ARG A 66 10.56 5.03 3.89
N LEU A 67 9.38 5.62 3.78
CA LEU A 67 8.12 4.99 4.17
C LEU A 67 7.18 5.02 2.97
N ALA A 68 6.53 3.89 2.68
CA ALA A 68 5.65 3.80 1.53
C ALA A 68 4.61 2.68 1.67
N ILE A 69 3.59 2.73 0.83
CA ILE A 69 2.65 1.64 0.60
C ILE A 69 2.87 1.13 -0.81
N CYS A 70 2.99 -0.18 -0.96
CA CYS A 70 3.11 -0.87 -2.23
C CYS A 70 1.82 -1.62 -2.49
N CYS A 71 1.17 -1.38 -3.60
CA CYS A 71 -0.16 -1.95 -3.89
C CYS A 71 -0.24 -2.46 -5.31
N GLY A 72 -1.05 -3.50 -5.51
CA GLY A 72 -1.40 -3.92 -6.83
C GLY A 72 -2.23 -5.20 -6.87
N HIS A 73 -2.84 -5.41 -8.03
CA HIS A 73 -3.35 -6.69 -8.45
C HIS A 73 -2.22 -7.39 -9.19
N GLN A 74 -1.89 -8.61 -8.80
CA GLN A 74 -0.80 -9.37 -9.43
C GLN A 74 -1.27 -10.71 -9.97
N ASP A 75 -1.99 -11.47 -9.15
CA ASP A 75 -2.46 -12.82 -9.49
C ASP A 75 -3.88 -13.02 -8.97
N GLY A 76 -4.54 -14.07 -9.42
CA GLY A 76 -5.88 -14.43 -8.97
C GLY A 76 -6.97 -13.74 -9.75
N ASP A 77 -8.14 -13.58 -9.13
CA ASP A 77 -9.29 -12.94 -9.76
C ASP A 77 -9.08 -11.44 -9.91
N ASP A 78 -9.78 -10.82 -10.83
CA ASP A 78 -9.62 -9.39 -11.15
C ASP A 78 -9.88 -8.44 -9.97
N ASP A 79 -10.60 -8.90 -8.95
CA ASP A 79 -10.91 -8.11 -7.77
C ASP A 79 -9.96 -8.36 -6.58
N GLU A 80 -8.94 -9.19 -6.75
CA GLU A 80 -7.99 -9.50 -5.69
C GLU A 80 -6.81 -8.52 -5.69
N PHE A 81 -6.52 -7.97 -4.50
CA PHE A 81 -5.43 -7.00 -4.32
C PHE A 81 -4.55 -7.38 -3.14
N VAL A 82 -3.30 -6.98 -3.24
CA VAL A 82 -2.31 -7.09 -2.17
C VAL A 82 -1.67 -5.72 -1.95
N CYS A 83 -1.53 -5.33 -0.68
CA CYS A 83 -0.79 -4.14 -0.29
C CYS A 83 0.18 -4.49 0.84
N PHE A 84 1.33 -3.88 0.84
CA PHE A 84 2.30 -4.03 1.92
C PHE A 84 3.06 -2.73 2.13
N THR A 85 3.63 -2.58 3.32
CA THR A 85 4.42 -1.39 3.63
C THR A 85 5.89 -1.59 3.29
N ASP A 86 6.57 -0.50 3.03
CA ASP A 86 8.03 -0.43 2.91
C ASP A 86 8.49 0.65 3.91
N PRO A 87 9.20 0.30 4.99
CA PRO A 87 9.72 -1.03 5.34
C PRO A 87 8.61 -1.99 5.79
N SER A 88 8.87 -3.28 5.67
CA SER A 88 7.92 -4.32 6.07
C SER A 88 8.10 -4.77 7.53
N THR A 89 9.19 -4.36 8.15
CA THR A 89 9.52 -4.67 9.54
C THR A 89 9.86 -3.39 10.31
N PRO A 90 9.71 -3.37 11.64
CA PRO A 90 9.88 -2.14 12.43
C PRO A 90 11.32 -1.68 12.62
N VAL A 91 12.30 -2.38 12.04
CA VAL A 91 13.71 -1.97 12.14
C VAL A 91 14.26 -1.69 10.77
N VAL A 92 14.75 -0.47 10.55
CA VAL A 92 15.39 -0.05 9.31
C VAL A 92 16.89 0.08 9.55
N LYS A 93 17.68 -0.53 8.68
CA LYS A 93 19.13 -0.36 8.69
C LYS A 93 19.51 0.73 7.70
N LYS A 94 20.16 1.79 8.19
CA LYS A 94 20.60 2.90 7.35
C LYS A 94 22.04 3.24 7.73
N PHE A 95 22.95 3.10 6.77
CA PHE A 95 24.38 3.15 7.01
C PHE A 95 24.77 2.09 8.02
N PHE A 96 25.35 2.45 9.15
CA PHE A 96 25.71 1.51 10.23
C PHE A 96 24.77 1.60 11.44
N LYS A 97 23.61 2.25 11.24
CA LYS A 97 22.63 2.48 12.32
C LYS A 97 21.36 1.67 12.10
N LYS A 98 20.75 1.28 13.20
CA LYS A 98 19.39 0.73 13.19
C LYS A 98 18.43 1.83 13.60
N ILE A 99 17.37 2.01 12.82
CA ILE A 99 16.31 2.99 13.08
C ILE A 99 15.06 2.22 13.48
N ASP A 100 14.45 2.60 14.60
CA ASP A 100 13.17 2.05 15.03
C ASP A 100 12.05 2.74 14.27
N ALA A 101 11.38 2.00 13.41
CA ALA A 101 10.27 2.48 12.59
C ALA A 101 8.90 2.13 13.16
N THR A 102 8.84 1.59 14.40
CA THR A 102 7.60 1.08 14.99
C THR A 102 6.48 2.11 15.00
N ALA A 103 6.76 3.33 15.47
CA ALA A 103 5.73 4.36 15.61
C ALA A 103 5.12 4.75 14.24
N GLN A 104 5.97 4.96 13.24
CA GLN A 104 5.54 5.35 11.90
C GLN A 104 4.78 4.23 11.20
N LEU A 105 5.27 3.00 11.31
CA LEU A 105 4.58 1.82 10.75
C LEU A 105 3.24 1.58 11.42
N THR A 106 3.18 1.71 12.76
CA THR A 106 1.92 1.54 13.51
C THR A 106 0.88 2.56 13.05
N ARG A 107 1.27 3.83 12.94
CA ARG A 107 0.39 4.89 12.46
C ARG A 107 -0.14 4.59 11.06
N LEU A 108 0.73 4.18 10.16
CA LEU A 108 0.36 3.88 8.78
C LEU A 108 -0.55 2.65 8.68
N THR A 109 -0.18 1.54 9.32
CA THR A 109 -0.98 0.32 9.26
C THR A 109 -2.34 0.47 9.95
N GLU A 110 -2.43 1.20 11.06
CA GLU A 110 -3.70 1.51 11.70
C GLU A 110 -4.60 2.35 10.80
N ALA A 111 -4.03 3.35 10.11
CA ALA A 111 -4.79 4.14 9.14
C ALA A 111 -5.30 3.28 7.99
N MET A 112 -4.46 2.40 7.45
CA MET A 112 -4.86 1.47 6.39
C MET A 112 -5.98 0.53 6.87
N GLN A 113 -5.88 -0.01 8.09
CA GLN A 113 -6.91 -0.87 8.67
C GLN A 113 -8.25 -0.14 8.77
N GLN A 114 -8.24 1.10 9.24
CA GLN A 114 -9.45 1.91 9.36
C GLN A 114 -10.06 2.21 7.98
N ILE A 115 -9.24 2.55 7.01
CA ILE A 115 -9.70 2.83 5.64
C ILE A 115 -10.39 1.61 5.04
N LEU A 116 -9.74 0.45 5.11
CA LEU A 116 -10.26 -0.78 4.50
C LEU A 116 -11.51 -1.30 5.24
N SER A 117 -11.53 -1.22 6.57
CA SER A 117 -12.67 -1.71 7.35
C SER A 117 -13.90 -0.80 7.27
N ALA A 118 -13.72 0.47 6.97
CA ALA A 118 -14.82 1.43 6.87
C ALA A 118 -15.60 1.34 5.54
N ASP A 119 -15.05 0.67 4.53
CA ASP A 119 -15.66 0.59 3.20
C ASP A 119 -16.32 -0.77 3.00
N PRO A 120 -17.68 -0.82 2.91
CA PRO A 120 -18.40 -2.09 2.74
C PRO A 120 -18.16 -2.76 1.38
N GLU A 121 -17.60 -2.04 0.40
CA GLU A 121 -17.26 -2.62 -0.91
C GLU A 121 -15.87 -3.27 -0.92
N ILE A 122 -15.14 -3.20 0.19
CA ILE A 122 -13.86 -3.89 0.38
C ILE A 122 -14.12 -5.10 1.28
N LYS A 123 -13.84 -6.29 0.77
CA LYS A 123 -14.24 -7.56 1.38
C LYS A 123 -13.04 -8.49 1.58
N GLU A 124 -13.22 -9.47 2.46
CA GLU A 124 -12.24 -10.53 2.71
C GLU A 124 -10.87 -9.97 3.05
N VAL A 125 -10.83 -8.97 3.93
CA VAL A 125 -9.60 -8.31 4.36
C VAL A 125 -8.83 -9.21 5.31
N VAL A 126 -7.61 -9.58 4.93
CA VAL A 126 -6.73 -10.45 5.71
C VAL A 126 -5.37 -9.79 5.88
N TRP A 127 -4.98 -9.56 7.12
CA TRP A 127 -3.68 -8.98 7.47
C TRP A 127 -2.68 -10.07 7.82
N LYS A 128 -1.45 -9.92 7.34
CA LYS A 128 -0.36 -10.86 7.54
C LYS A 128 0.91 -10.14 7.97
N GLY A 129 1.80 -10.85 8.62
CA GLY A 129 3.17 -10.41 8.84
C GLY A 129 3.98 -10.48 7.54
N PRO A 130 5.18 -9.92 7.52
CA PRO A 130 6.05 -10.02 6.35
C PRO A 130 6.48 -11.47 6.16
N THR A 131 6.58 -11.88 4.88
CA THR A 131 7.03 -13.23 4.51
C THR A 131 8.44 -13.20 3.95
#